data_fa75b3f6ff6fd180aab62832ca432c86
#
_entry.id   fa75b3f6ff6fd180aab62832ca432c86
#
_cell.length_a   1.000
_cell.length_b   1.000
_cell.length_c   1.000
_cell.angle_alpha   90.00
_cell.angle_beta   90.00
_cell.angle_gamma   90.00
#
_symmetry.space_group_name_H-M   'P 1'
#
loop_
_entity.id
_entity.type
_entity.pdbx_description
1 polymer ?
#
loop_
_entity_poly.entity_id
_entity_poly.type
_entity_poly.pdbx_seq_one_letter_code
_entity_poly.pdbx_strand_id
1 'polypeptide(L)'
;IALGVLTADCCPIFIFDKNKRYICALHSGWKGALKNIAAKGIEYFVKQKIIKKNIVVLIGPCLSFKNFEVSKDFKSKFISKNKKYSIFFKYKNKDKDLFNLRRLINFQFKELGIKNIYNINKDTFSNKRVFFSHRRESQKFRDTGRMLNIIAFND
;
A
#
# COMPACT_ATOMS: atom_id res chain seq x y z
N ILE A 1 -7.60 19.60 -10.50
CA ILE A 1 -8.22 18.67 -9.51
C ILE A 1 -7.12 17.99 -8.69
N ALA A 2 -7.29 17.98 -7.35
CA ALA A 2 -6.42 17.25 -6.44
C ALA A 2 -7.19 16.10 -5.79
N LEU A 3 -6.54 14.93 -5.65
CA LEU A 3 -7.07 13.79 -4.91
C LEU A 3 -6.21 13.52 -3.67
N GLY A 4 -6.84 13.22 -2.54
CA GLY A 4 -6.15 12.96 -1.28
C GLY A 4 -6.61 11.70 -0.58
N VAL A 5 -5.70 11.05 0.16
CA VAL A 5 -6.00 9.94 1.06
C VAL A 5 -5.35 10.15 2.41
N LEU A 6 -6.07 9.85 3.48
CA LEU A 6 -5.57 9.90 4.85
C LEU A 6 -5.02 8.54 5.25
N THR A 7 -3.78 8.51 5.75
CA THR A 7 -3.13 7.27 6.23
C THR A 7 -2.40 7.48 7.54
N ALA A 8 -2.28 6.40 8.31
CA ALA A 8 -1.28 6.18 9.37
C ALA A 8 -0.97 4.68 9.33
N ASP A 9 0.18 4.33 8.74
CA ASP A 9 0.69 2.98 8.47
C ASP A 9 0.18 2.27 7.20
N CYS A 10 -1.05 2.53 6.75
CA CYS A 10 -1.51 2.01 5.46
C CYS A 10 -0.77 2.66 4.29
N CYS A 11 -0.59 1.94 3.18
CA CYS A 11 0.05 2.49 1.98
C CYS A 11 -0.88 3.47 1.25
N PRO A 12 -0.52 4.75 1.12
CA PRO A 12 -1.11 5.59 0.09
C PRO A 12 -0.54 5.18 -1.26
N ILE A 13 -1.39 5.02 -2.26
CA ILE A 13 -1.01 4.64 -3.61
C ILE A 13 -1.56 5.67 -4.57
N PHE A 14 -0.70 6.20 -5.41
CA PHE A 14 -1.08 7.10 -6.48
C PHE A 14 -0.85 6.44 -7.82
N ILE A 15 -1.82 6.58 -8.71
CA ILE A 15 -1.75 6.06 -10.07
C ILE A 15 -2.06 7.22 -11.01
N PHE A 16 -1.25 7.37 -12.06
CA PHE A 16 -1.48 8.37 -13.10
C PHE A 16 -1.01 7.86 -14.46
N ASP A 17 -1.57 8.41 -15.52
CA ASP A 17 -1.08 8.18 -16.86
C ASP A 17 -0.04 9.25 -17.27
N LYS A 18 0.94 8.85 -18.06
CA LYS A 18 2.03 9.73 -18.54
C LYS A 18 1.52 10.94 -19.33
N ASN A 19 0.33 10.86 -19.92
CA ASN A 19 -0.28 11.95 -20.68
C ASN A 19 -1.06 12.94 -19.77
N LYS A 20 -0.94 12.81 -18.45
CA LYS A 20 -1.56 13.70 -17.45
C LYS A 20 -3.09 13.88 -17.57
N ARG A 21 -3.82 12.85 -18.04
CA ARG A 21 -5.28 12.93 -18.20
C ARG A 21 -6.05 12.38 -17.02
N TYR A 22 -5.49 11.38 -16.35
CA TYR A 22 -6.16 10.67 -15.26
C TYR A 22 -5.23 10.47 -14.07
N ILE A 23 -5.79 10.69 -12.89
CA ILE A 23 -5.15 10.40 -11.60
C ILE A 23 -6.08 9.54 -10.75
N CYS A 24 -5.49 8.75 -9.87
CA CYS A 24 -6.22 7.95 -8.89
C CYS A 24 -5.43 7.94 -7.58
N ALA A 25 -6.11 8.05 -6.46
CA ALA A 25 -5.53 7.92 -5.12
C ALA A 25 -6.22 6.76 -4.39
N LEU A 26 -5.45 5.80 -3.89
CA LEU A 26 -5.95 4.63 -3.18
C LEU A 26 -5.36 4.55 -1.77
N HIS A 27 -6.20 4.17 -0.82
CA HIS A 27 -5.79 3.82 0.54
C HIS A 27 -5.68 2.29 0.64
N SER A 28 -4.48 1.76 0.69
CA SER A 28 -4.25 0.32 0.83
C SER A 28 -3.69 -0.05 2.19
N GLY A 29 -4.58 -0.30 3.14
CA GLY A 29 -4.25 -1.10 4.32
C GLY A 29 -4.29 -2.60 3.96
N TRP A 30 -4.08 -3.47 4.96
CA TRP A 30 -4.07 -4.92 4.75
C TRP A 30 -5.37 -5.48 4.15
N LYS A 31 -6.55 -4.93 4.53
CA LYS A 31 -7.85 -5.33 3.97
C LYS A 31 -7.94 -4.97 2.48
N GLY A 32 -7.46 -3.78 2.11
CA GLY A 32 -7.40 -3.35 0.72
C GLY A 32 -6.46 -4.21 -0.12
N ALA A 33 -5.29 -4.54 0.42
CA ALA A 33 -4.33 -5.43 -0.22
C ALA A 33 -4.88 -6.86 -0.37
N LEU A 34 -5.56 -7.40 0.66
CA LEU A 34 -6.21 -8.72 0.61
C LEU A 34 -7.30 -8.78 -0.47
N LYS A 35 -8.08 -7.70 -0.63
CA LYS A 35 -9.12 -7.55 -1.67
C LYS A 35 -8.56 -7.11 -3.02
N ASN A 36 -7.23 -6.97 -3.14
CA ASN A 36 -6.53 -6.53 -4.36
C ASN A 36 -7.05 -5.18 -4.90
N ILE A 37 -7.02 -4.14 -4.06
CA ILE A 37 -7.43 -2.77 -4.46
C ILE A 37 -6.59 -2.25 -5.65
N ALA A 38 -5.36 -2.75 -5.83
CA ALA A 38 -4.52 -2.45 -6.98
C ALA A 38 -5.22 -2.79 -8.30
N ALA A 39 -5.89 -3.96 -8.37
CA ALA A 39 -6.63 -4.35 -9.56
C ALA A 39 -7.76 -3.37 -9.89
N LYS A 40 -8.48 -2.88 -8.86
CA LYS A 40 -9.55 -1.89 -9.06
C LYS A 40 -9.02 -0.56 -9.60
N GLY A 41 -7.87 -0.10 -9.10
CA GLY A 41 -7.21 1.08 -9.64
C GLY A 41 -6.82 0.92 -11.12
N ILE A 42 -6.18 -0.19 -11.47
CA ILE A 42 -5.78 -0.45 -12.87
C ILE A 42 -6.99 -0.67 -13.79
N GLU A 43 -8.03 -1.36 -13.32
CA GLU A 43 -9.28 -1.54 -14.07
C GLU A 43 -9.87 -0.19 -14.50
N TYR A 44 -9.86 0.83 -13.63
CA TYR A 44 -10.29 2.18 -13.95
C TYR A 44 -9.52 2.75 -15.15
N PHE A 45 -8.18 2.69 -15.13
CA PHE A 45 -7.35 3.21 -16.22
C PHE A 45 -7.57 2.44 -17.53
N VAL A 46 -7.71 1.12 -17.47
CA VAL A 46 -7.98 0.28 -18.65
C VAL A 46 -9.33 0.63 -19.26
N LYS A 47 -10.37 0.88 -18.47
CA LYS A 47 -11.68 1.36 -18.94
C LYS A 47 -11.60 2.70 -19.66
N GLN A 48 -10.66 3.56 -19.25
CA GLN A 48 -10.34 4.83 -19.95
C GLN A 48 -9.43 4.64 -21.18
N LYS A 49 -9.25 3.39 -21.64
CA LYS A 49 -8.39 3.03 -22.78
C LYS A 49 -6.92 3.43 -22.63
N ILE A 50 -6.45 3.57 -21.38
CA ILE A 50 -5.04 3.83 -21.08
C ILE A 50 -4.25 2.53 -21.19
N ILE A 51 -3.24 2.52 -22.05
CA ILE A 51 -2.36 1.35 -22.19
C ILE A 51 -1.43 1.22 -20.99
N LYS A 52 -1.23 0.00 -20.50
CA LYS A 52 -0.50 -0.27 -19.23
C LYS A 52 0.92 0.31 -19.18
N LYS A 53 1.63 0.41 -20.33
CA LYS A 53 2.97 1.02 -20.42
C LYS A 53 2.99 2.51 -20.05
N ASN A 54 1.86 3.20 -20.14
CA ASN A 54 1.71 4.61 -19.80
C ASN A 54 1.22 4.82 -18.36
N ILE A 55 0.84 3.76 -17.66
CA ILE A 55 0.43 3.84 -16.26
C ILE A 55 1.66 3.89 -15.38
N VAL A 56 1.67 4.83 -14.45
CA VAL A 56 2.70 5.00 -13.43
C VAL A 56 2.03 4.83 -12.06
N VAL A 57 2.69 4.09 -11.18
CA VAL A 57 2.26 3.84 -9.80
C VAL A 57 3.34 4.37 -8.85
N LEU A 58 2.93 5.17 -7.87
CA LEU A 58 3.76 5.60 -6.76
C LEU A 58 3.17 5.08 -5.45
N ILE A 59 3.95 4.33 -4.69
CA ILE A 59 3.59 3.81 -3.37
C ILE A 59 4.28 4.66 -2.31
N GLY A 60 3.51 5.35 -1.48
CA GLY A 60 4.00 6.25 -0.46
C GLY A 60 4.51 5.55 0.82
N PRO A 61 4.87 6.35 1.85
CA PRO A 61 5.31 5.86 3.15
C PRO A 61 4.25 4.97 3.81
N CYS A 62 4.67 3.88 4.43
CA CYS A 62 3.77 2.98 5.16
C CYS A 62 4.54 2.20 6.23
N LEU A 63 3.84 1.42 7.03
CA LEU A 63 4.44 0.54 8.02
C LEU A 63 5.42 -0.44 7.36
N SER A 64 6.66 -0.44 7.84
CA SER A 64 7.70 -1.30 7.28
C SER A 64 7.51 -2.76 7.68
N PHE A 65 8.10 -3.66 6.89
CA PHE A 65 8.16 -5.08 7.20
C PHE A 65 8.66 -5.39 8.62
N LYS A 66 9.68 -4.67 9.09
CA LYS A 66 10.29 -4.90 10.42
C LYS A 66 9.34 -4.61 11.57
N ASN A 67 8.37 -3.72 11.36
CA ASN A 67 7.44 -3.25 12.38
C ASN A 67 6.01 -3.77 12.19
N PHE A 68 5.76 -4.56 11.12
CA PHE A 68 4.44 -5.08 10.81
C PHE A 68 4.26 -6.51 11.34
N GLU A 69 4.15 -6.64 12.65
CA GLU A 69 3.83 -7.91 13.31
C GLU A 69 2.36 -8.25 13.14
N VAL A 70 2.08 -9.51 12.85
CA VAL A 70 0.73 -10.05 12.63
C VAL A 70 0.59 -11.42 13.28
N SER A 71 -0.66 -11.83 13.59
CA SER A 71 -0.97 -13.17 14.09
C SER A 71 -0.86 -14.23 13.00
N LYS A 72 -0.86 -15.51 13.41
CA LYS A 72 -0.89 -16.65 12.48
C LYS A 72 -2.20 -16.68 11.67
N ASP A 73 -3.34 -16.35 12.31
CA ASP A 73 -4.63 -16.25 11.60
C ASP A 73 -4.64 -15.17 10.53
N PHE A 74 -3.96 -14.05 10.78
CA PHE A 74 -3.81 -13.01 9.76
C PHE A 74 -3.11 -13.57 8.52
N LYS A 75 -1.99 -14.28 8.69
CA LYS A 75 -1.26 -14.93 7.60
C LYS A 75 -2.14 -15.94 6.86
N SER A 76 -2.89 -16.77 7.60
CA SER A 76 -3.76 -17.77 7.00
C SER A 76 -4.82 -17.16 6.08
N LYS A 77 -5.40 -15.98 6.41
CA LYS A 77 -6.34 -15.26 5.56
C LYS A 77 -5.73 -14.87 4.19
N PHE A 78 -4.45 -14.54 4.16
CA PHE A 78 -3.77 -14.22 2.90
C PHE A 78 -3.44 -15.46 2.08
N ILE A 79 -2.96 -16.52 2.73
CA ILE A 79 -2.59 -17.77 2.06
C ILE A 79 -3.83 -18.48 1.49
N SER A 80 -4.96 -18.47 2.21
CA SER A 80 -6.24 -19.02 1.70
C SER A 80 -6.74 -18.28 0.47
N LYS A 81 -6.49 -16.97 0.38
CA LYS A 81 -6.85 -16.17 -0.80
C LYS A 81 -5.94 -16.45 -2.00
N ASN A 82 -4.64 -16.58 -1.75
CA ASN A 82 -3.65 -16.92 -2.78
C ASN A 82 -2.39 -17.50 -2.12
N LYS A 83 -2.05 -18.74 -2.42
CA LYS A 83 -0.87 -19.45 -1.88
C LYS A 83 0.44 -18.69 -2.13
N LYS A 84 0.58 -17.97 -3.25
CA LYS A 84 1.75 -17.13 -3.55
C LYS A 84 2.01 -16.04 -2.50
N TYR A 85 0.99 -15.65 -1.71
CA TYR A 85 1.14 -14.60 -0.71
C TYR A 85 1.98 -15.02 0.49
N SER A 86 2.27 -16.32 0.64
CA SER A 86 3.16 -16.82 1.71
C SER A 86 4.54 -16.16 1.73
N ILE A 87 5.09 -15.78 0.57
CA ILE A 87 6.42 -15.14 0.42
C ILE A 87 6.51 -13.72 0.99
N PHE A 88 5.38 -13.10 1.37
CA PHE A 88 5.32 -11.78 1.99
C PHE A 88 5.32 -11.84 3.52
N PHE A 89 5.44 -13.04 4.07
CA PHE A 89 5.51 -13.29 5.50
C PHE A 89 6.86 -13.90 5.88
N LYS A 90 7.38 -13.50 7.04
CA LYS A 90 8.56 -14.12 7.65
C LYS A 90 8.20 -14.54 9.06
N TYR A 91 8.58 -15.76 9.44
CA TYR A 91 8.44 -16.24 10.81
C TYR A 91 9.14 -15.31 11.80
N LYS A 92 8.48 -14.94 12.88
CA LYS A 92 9.06 -14.18 13.99
C LYS A 92 9.15 -15.06 15.24
N ASN A 93 8.05 -15.66 15.66
CA ASN A 93 7.96 -16.59 16.78
C ASN A 93 6.68 -17.46 16.65
N LYS A 94 6.38 -18.29 17.69
CA LYS A 94 5.22 -19.20 17.68
C LYS A 94 3.87 -18.49 17.42
N ASP A 95 3.71 -17.25 17.86
CA ASP A 95 2.42 -16.52 17.80
C ASP A 95 2.38 -15.48 16.67
N LYS A 96 3.54 -15.04 16.19
CA LYS A 96 3.66 -13.90 15.27
C LYS A 96 4.48 -14.19 14.04
N ASP A 97 4.09 -13.55 12.95
CA ASP A 97 4.88 -13.38 11.74
C ASP A 97 5.11 -11.88 11.45
N LEU A 98 6.09 -11.57 10.62
CA LEU A 98 6.26 -10.25 10.03
C LEU A 98 5.61 -10.23 8.65
N PHE A 99 4.90 -9.15 8.30
CA PHE A 99 4.18 -9.00 7.04
C PHE A 99 4.71 -7.85 6.20
N ASN A 100 4.99 -8.09 4.92
CA ASN A 100 5.49 -7.09 3.99
C ASN A 100 4.39 -6.57 3.07
N LEU A 101 3.58 -5.62 3.57
CA LEU A 101 2.48 -5.00 2.82
C LEU A 101 2.96 -4.34 1.53
N ARG A 102 4.05 -3.55 1.58
CA ARG A 102 4.60 -2.86 0.40
C ARG A 102 5.02 -3.85 -0.69
N ARG A 103 5.70 -4.94 -0.32
CA ARG A 103 6.14 -5.96 -1.28
C ARG A 103 4.95 -6.68 -1.90
N LEU A 104 3.90 -6.96 -1.13
CA LEU A 104 2.66 -7.55 -1.66
C LEU A 104 1.99 -6.61 -2.68
N ILE A 105 1.85 -5.32 -2.36
CA ILE A 105 1.26 -4.33 -3.27
C ILE A 105 2.07 -4.22 -4.56
N ASN A 106 3.41 -4.15 -4.47
CA ASN A 106 4.29 -4.17 -5.64
C ASN A 106 4.07 -5.43 -6.49
N PHE A 107 3.97 -6.60 -5.86
CA PHE A 107 3.69 -7.86 -6.54
C PHE A 107 2.34 -7.81 -7.27
N GLN A 108 1.28 -7.31 -6.62
CA GLN A 108 -0.05 -7.18 -7.24
C GLN A 108 -0.02 -6.30 -8.49
N PHE A 109 0.66 -5.15 -8.47
CA PHE A 109 0.81 -4.31 -9.66
C PHE A 109 1.63 -4.99 -10.77
N LYS A 110 2.69 -5.74 -10.40
CA LYS A 110 3.48 -6.51 -11.39
C LYS A 110 2.66 -7.62 -12.05
N GLU A 111 1.86 -8.36 -11.29
CA GLU A 111 0.93 -9.38 -11.82
C GLU A 111 -0.09 -8.76 -12.79
N LEU A 112 -0.47 -7.50 -12.60
CA LEU A 112 -1.34 -6.74 -13.51
C LEU A 112 -0.60 -6.20 -14.75
N GLY A 113 0.71 -6.47 -14.88
CA GLY A 113 1.53 -6.06 -16.02
C GLY A 113 2.03 -4.61 -15.94
N ILE A 114 1.97 -3.97 -14.76
CA ILE A 114 2.50 -2.63 -14.57
C ILE A 114 4.00 -2.69 -14.33
N LYS A 115 4.77 -1.93 -15.13
CA LYS A 115 6.25 -1.87 -15.05
C LYS A 115 6.76 -0.62 -14.34
N ASN A 116 6.05 0.51 -14.46
CA ASN A 116 6.47 1.78 -13.86
C ASN A 116 5.95 1.90 -12.43
N ILE A 117 6.64 1.28 -11.47
CA ILE A 117 6.27 1.27 -10.05
C ILE A 117 7.39 1.91 -9.25
N TYR A 118 7.09 3.00 -8.57
CA TYR A 118 8.00 3.73 -7.70
C TYR A 118 7.59 3.62 -6.23
N ASN A 119 8.57 3.65 -5.34
CA ASN A 119 8.34 3.48 -3.92
C ASN A 119 9.06 4.55 -3.10
N ILE A 120 8.34 5.22 -2.22
CA ILE A 120 8.93 6.01 -1.15
C ILE A 120 9.17 5.06 0.04
N ASN A 121 10.39 4.53 0.14
CA ASN A 121 10.77 3.51 1.11
C ASN A 121 11.00 4.08 2.52
N LYS A 122 9.99 4.80 3.07
CA LYS A 122 10.00 5.33 4.43
C LYS A 122 9.05 4.53 5.31
N ASP A 123 9.51 4.26 6.55
CA ASP A 123 8.73 3.59 7.58
C ASP A 123 8.02 4.62 8.44
N THR A 124 6.71 4.51 8.54
CA THR A 124 5.90 5.43 9.36
C THR A 124 6.09 5.21 10.85
N PHE A 125 6.38 3.98 11.28
CA PHE A 125 6.58 3.64 12.69
C PHE A 125 7.87 4.25 13.25
N SER A 126 9.00 4.07 12.57
CA SER A 126 10.33 4.48 13.06
C SER A 126 10.56 6.00 12.95
N ASN A 127 9.94 6.66 11.96
CA ASN A 127 10.15 8.09 11.72
C ASN A 127 9.11 8.95 12.44
N LYS A 128 9.12 8.91 13.77
CA LYS A 128 8.11 9.56 14.65
C LYS A 128 8.00 11.09 14.51
N ARG A 129 9.07 11.76 14.04
CA ARG A 129 9.07 13.22 13.85
C ARG A 129 8.39 13.66 12.57
N VAL A 130 8.20 12.74 11.61
CA VAL A 130 7.71 13.04 10.26
C VAL A 130 6.34 12.41 10.01
N PHE A 131 6.08 11.22 10.58
CA PHE A 131 4.90 10.44 10.27
C PHE A 131 4.08 10.10 11.51
N PHE A 132 2.76 10.16 11.37
CA PHE A 132 1.83 9.49 12.27
C PHE A 132 1.86 7.98 12.02
N SER A 133 1.72 7.20 13.11
CA SER A 133 1.68 5.73 13.04
C SER A 133 0.63 5.19 14.00
N HIS A 134 -0.38 4.55 13.46
CA HIS A 134 -1.39 3.85 14.25
C HIS A 134 -0.77 2.73 15.09
N ARG A 135 0.16 1.97 14.53
CA ARG A 135 0.87 0.90 15.23
C ARG A 135 1.64 1.42 16.44
N ARG A 136 2.31 2.55 16.30
CA ARG A 136 3.09 3.15 17.39
C ARG A 136 2.20 3.67 18.51
N GLU A 137 1.13 4.39 18.15
CA GLU A 137 0.27 5.00 19.16
C GLU A 137 -0.68 3.97 19.80
N SER A 138 -1.19 2.98 19.06
CA SER A 138 -2.01 1.90 19.61
C SER A 138 -1.28 1.06 20.68
N GLN A 139 0.05 0.92 20.59
CA GLN A 139 0.84 0.28 21.63
C GLN A 139 0.85 1.08 22.96
N LYS A 140 0.49 2.35 22.91
CA LYS A 140 0.40 3.25 24.06
C LYS A 140 -1.05 3.58 24.45
N PHE A 141 -2.02 2.89 23.87
CA PHE A 141 -3.45 3.16 24.07
C PHE A 141 -3.85 4.61 23.73
N ARG A 142 -3.22 5.20 22.70
CA ARG A 142 -3.47 6.58 22.26
C ARG A 142 -4.05 6.59 20.84
N ASP A 143 -4.86 7.61 20.58
CA ASP A 143 -5.25 7.95 19.22
C ASP A 143 -4.06 8.51 18.44
N THR A 144 -4.14 8.42 17.12
CA THR A 144 -3.11 8.95 16.23
C THR A 144 -3.74 9.90 15.21
N GLY A 145 -2.99 10.95 14.85
CA GLY A 145 -3.29 11.76 13.68
C GLY A 145 -3.19 10.96 12.38
N ARG A 146 -3.49 11.61 11.28
CA ARG A 146 -3.37 11.05 9.92
C ARG A 146 -2.51 11.96 9.06
N MET A 147 -1.77 11.37 8.16
CA MET A 147 -1.08 12.10 7.09
C MET A 147 -2.03 12.24 5.92
N LEU A 148 -2.18 13.47 5.44
CA LEU A 148 -2.85 13.73 4.16
C LEU A 148 -1.81 13.52 3.04
N ASN A 149 -2.10 12.59 2.15
CA ASN A 149 -1.27 12.30 0.98
C ASN A 149 -2.05 12.76 -0.26
N ILE A 150 -1.45 13.60 -1.09
CA ILE A 150 -2.13 14.29 -2.21
C ILE A 150 -1.44 13.98 -3.53
N ILE A 151 -2.23 13.84 -4.58
CA ILE A 151 -1.81 13.88 -5.98
C ILE A 151 -2.62 14.92 -6.73
N ALA A 152 -1.93 15.74 -7.52
CA ALA A 152 -2.53 16.69 -8.45
C ALA A 152 -1.67 16.78 -9.71
N PHE A 153 -2.25 17.20 -10.82
CA PHE A 153 -1.47 17.69 -11.94
C PHE A 153 -1.21 19.19 -11.73
N ASN A 154 -0.01 19.63 -12.05
CA ASN A 154 0.27 21.05 -12.23
C ASN A 154 -0.16 21.45 -13.65
N ASP A 155 -0.85 22.54 -13.73
CA ASP A 155 -1.20 23.19 -14.99
C ASP A 155 0.05 23.77 -15.67
#